data_f1da38f528c418879010583b27066caa
#
_entry.id   f1da38f528c418879010583b27066caa
#
_cell.length_a   1.000
_cell.length_b   1.000
_cell.length_c   1.000
_cell.angle_alpha   90.00
_cell.angle_beta   90.00
_cell.angle_gamma   90.00
#
_symmetry.space_group_name_H-M   'P 1'
#
loop_
_entity.id
_entity.type
_entity.pdbx_description
1 polymer ?
#
loop_
_entity_poly.entity_id
_entity_poly.type
_entity_poly.pdbx_seq_one_letter_code
_entity_poly.pdbx_strand_id
1 'polypeptide(L)'
;MKNVAIITGHFPPCKGGGIAEWALGIARELPKIGYQTSVYATNRKDRDLTVHRDESFSCVTMYGRNWHEFHKWYSMYYMWKILIKNPETIFIATTWGMAKSYSYLKKKYPLSKMIVVAHGLEVTRLKEGKELTSFKNVVNDSDLILCVSKYTKNEIIDRVDGIETNHIKFLPNGVD
;
A
#
# COMPACT_ATOMS: atom_id res chain seq x y z
N MET A 1 4.71 -20.98 -0.50
CA MET A 1 4.11 -19.87 0.29
C MET A 1 3.83 -18.72 -0.65
N LYS A 2 2.71 -18.02 -0.49
CA LYS A 2 2.41 -16.82 -1.29
C LYS A 2 3.22 -15.64 -0.75
N ASN A 3 3.76 -14.82 -1.65
CA ASN A 3 4.54 -13.64 -1.30
C ASN A 3 3.64 -12.42 -1.13
N VAL A 4 3.83 -11.69 -0.04
CA VAL A 4 3.19 -10.41 0.22
C VAL A 4 4.26 -9.33 0.38
N ALA A 5 4.10 -8.22 -0.34
CA ALA A 5 4.97 -7.06 -0.25
C ALA A 5 4.16 -5.83 0.19
N ILE A 6 4.45 -5.31 1.38
CA ILE A 6 3.84 -4.09 1.91
C ILE A 6 4.66 -2.90 1.43
N ILE A 7 4.04 -2.00 0.67
CA ILE A 7 4.66 -0.78 0.14
C ILE A 7 4.15 0.41 0.93
N THR A 8 5.04 1.06 1.67
CA THR A 8 4.63 2.09 2.64
C THR A 8 5.54 3.31 2.68
N GLY A 9 4.94 4.48 2.86
CA GLY A 9 5.65 5.72 3.22
C GLY A 9 5.90 5.84 4.73
N HIS A 10 5.13 5.14 5.54
CA HIS A 10 5.14 5.23 7.00
C HIS A 10 5.31 3.85 7.62
N PHE A 11 6.44 3.64 8.31
CA PHE A 11 6.72 2.39 9.02
C PHE A 11 7.58 2.69 10.25
N PRO A 12 7.35 2.07 11.41
CA PRO A 12 8.20 2.28 12.59
C PRO A 12 9.68 1.94 12.30
N PRO A 13 10.62 2.57 13.05
CA PRO A 13 10.44 3.40 14.24
C PRO A 13 10.16 4.89 13.98
N CYS A 14 9.80 5.31 12.78
CA CYS A 14 9.48 6.71 12.53
C CYS A 14 8.14 7.14 13.16
N LYS A 15 7.97 8.43 13.43
CA LYS A 15 6.71 9.03 13.87
C LYS A 15 5.68 9.01 12.72
N GLY A 16 5.00 7.89 12.54
CA GLY A 16 4.11 7.66 11.39
C GLY A 16 2.63 7.63 11.72
N GLY A 17 2.26 7.71 13.00
CA GLY A 17 0.86 7.61 13.44
C GLY A 17 0.19 6.28 13.03
N GLY A 18 -1.14 6.29 12.97
CA GLY A 18 -1.94 5.08 12.75
C GLY A 18 -1.60 4.27 11.49
N ILE A 19 -1.13 4.90 10.41
CA ILE A 19 -0.70 4.20 9.19
C ILE A 19 0.53 3.32 9.45
N ALA A 20 1.49 3.83 10.23
CA ALA A 20 2.72 3.10 10.55
C ALA A 20 2.42 1.90 11.47
N GLU A 21 1.61 2.09 12.48
CA GLU A 21 1.18 1.02 13.41
C GLU A 21 0.36 -0.03 12.68
N TRP A 22 -0.58 0.38 11.82
CA TRP A 22 -1.34 -0.54 10.99
C TRP A 22 -0.43 -1.40 10.10
N ALA A 23 0.56 -0.77 9.44
CA ALA A 23 1.49 -1.47 8.57
C ALA A 23 2.35 -2.49 9.34
N LEU A 24 2.80 -2.14 10.55
CA LEU A 24 3.55 -3.04 11.43
C LEU A 24 2.69 -4.21 11.90
N GLY A 25 1.45 -3.94 12.34
CA GLY A 25 0.51 -4.98 12.76
C GLY A 25 0.28 -6.01 11.66
N ILE A 26 -0.07 -5.57 10.45
CA ILE A 26 -0.27 -6.48 9.30
C ILE A 26 1.03 -7.23 8.94
N ALA A 27 2.20 -6.58 9.02
CA ALA A 27 3.48 -7.23 8.73
C ALA A 27 3.78 -8.37 9.71
N ARG A 28 3.35 -8.26 10.98
CA ARG A 28 3.49 -9.30 12.01
C ARG A 28 2.47 -10.43 11.89
N GLU A 29 1.26 -10.13 11.45
CA GLU A 29 0.17 -11.12 11.40
C GLU A 29 0.23 -12.00 10.15
N LEU A 30 0.59 -11.45 8.99
CA LEU A 30 0.64 -12.20 7.72
C LEU A 30 1.54 -13.46 7.76
N PRO A 31 2.75 -13.42 8.37
CA PRO A 31 3.58 -14.63 8.51
C PRO A 31 2.93 -15.72 9.34
N LYS A 32 2.16 -15.37 10.38
CA LYS A 32 1.48 -16.33 11.26
C LYS A 32 0.42 -17.17 10.51
N ILE A 33 -0.11 -16.62 9.41
CA ILE A 33 -1.09 -17.31 8.55
C ILE A 33 -0.49 -17.83 7.23
N GLY A 34 0.85 -17.94 7.18
CA GLY A 34 1.57 -18.65 6.12
C GLY A 34 1.97 -17.81 4.90
N TYR A 35 1.99 -16.48 5.00
CA TYR A 35 2.52 -15.61 3.94
C TYR A 35 3.99 -15.27 4.16
N GLN A 36 4.79 -15.33 3.11
CA GLN A 36 6.14 -14.75 3.13
C GLN A 36 6.03 -13.24 2.96
N THR A 37 6.30 -12.49 4.03
CA THR A 37 6.03 -11.06 4.10
C THR A 37 7.31 -10.24 4.03
N SER A 38 7.29 -9.19 3.21
CA SER A 38 8.37 -8.21 3.10
C SER A 38 7.80 -6.80 3.13
N VAL A 39 8.42 -5.91 3.90
CA VAL A 39 8.04 -4.50 4.00
C VAL A 39 9.03 -3.65 3.22
N TYR A 40 8.53 -2.85 2.30
CA TYR A 40 9.29 -1.87 1.53
C TYR A 40 8.88 -0.47 1.99
N ALA A 41 9.73 0.14 2.81
CA ALA A 41 9.46 1.45 3.39
C ALA A 41 10.32 2.54 2.76
N THR A 42 9.75 3.74 2.52
CA THR A 42 10.51 4.86 1.96
C THR A 42 11.66 5.25 2.88
N ASN A 43 12.79 5.67 2.29
CA ASN A 43 13.93 6.16 3.07
C ASN A 43 13.57 7.44 3.83
N ARG A 44 13.81 7.43 5.13
CA ARG A 44 13.63 8.60 6.01
C ARG A 44 14.85 8.70 6.94
N LYS A 45 15.31 9.93 7.22
CA LYS A 45 16.47 10.17 8.08
C LYS A 45 16.26 9.68 9.52
N ASP A 46 15.01 9.66 9.97
CA ASP A 46 14.60 9.27 11.33
C ASP A 46 14.24 7.78 11.45
N ARG A 47 14.58 6.95 10.43
CA ARG A 47 14.20 5.54 10.41
C ARG A 47 15.41 4.63 10.32
N ASP A 48 15.50 3.71 11.26
CA ASP A 48 16.41 2.57 11.22
C ASP A 48 15.60 1.27 11.20
N LEU A 49 15.51 0.62 10.06
CA LEU A 49 14.77 -0.63 9.90
C LEU A 49 15.49 -1.85 10.50
N THR A 50 16.72 -1.69 10.95
CA THR A 50 17.48 -2.80 11.58
C THR A 50 16.87 -3.26 12.90
N VAL A 51 16.04 -2.44 13.54
CA VAL A 51 15.28 -2.80 14.75
C VAL A 51 14.29 -3.95 14.51
N HIS A 52 13.97 -4.26 13.24
CA HIS A 52 13.06 -5.34 12.86
C HIS A 52 13.78 -6.62 12.38
N ARG A 53 15.07 -6.80 12.72
CA ARG A 53 15.84 -7.98 12.27
C ARG A 53 15.30 -9.30 12.76
N ASP A 54 14.76 -9.30 13.98
CA ASP A 54 14.26 -10.50 14.66
C ASP A 54 12.77 -10.76 14.42
N GLU A 55 12.14 -9.93 13.55
CA GLU A 55 10.73 -10.12 13.17
C GLU A 55 10.59 -11.24 12.13
N SER A 56 9.40 -11.80 12.05
CA SER A 56 9.04 -12.86 11.08
C SER A 56 8.86 -12.37 9.64
N PHE A 57 9.05 -11.08 9.39
CA PHE A 57 9.02 -10.43 8.09
C PHE A 57 10.35 -9.74 7.79
N SER A 58 10.64 -9.50 6.52
CA SER A 58 11.83 -8.75 6.11
C SER A 58 11.51 -7.27 5.85
N CYS A 59 12.50 -6.39 6.13
CA CYS A 59 12.40 -4.96 5.85
C CYS A 59 13.41 -4.52 4.79
N VAL A 60 12.96 -3.69 3.86
CA VAL A 60 13.78 -3.09 2.81
C VAL A 60 13.55 -1.59 2.75
N THR A 61 14.63 -0.82 2.86
CA THR A 61 14.57 0.64 2.63
C THR A 61 14.49 0.93 1.13
N MET A 62 13.43 1.60 0.72
CA MET A 62 13.32 2.12 -0.64
C MET A 62 14.03 3.48 -0.72
N TYR A 63 15.17 3.51 -1.41
CA TYR A 63 15.90 4.74 -1.66
C TYR A 63 15.31 5.49 -2.84
N GLY A 64 14.97 6.76 -2.63
CA GLY A 64 14.45 7.66 -3.64
C GLY A 64 14.45 9.09 -3.12
N ARG A 65 14.35 10.08 -4.04
CA ARG A 65 14.26 11.49 -3.66
C ARG A 65 12.92 11.76 -2.97
N ASN A 66 12.93 12.47 -1.84
CA ASN A 66 11.75 12.80 -1.02
C ASN A 66 10.73 13.77 -1.68
N TRP A 67 10.74 13.93 -2.99
CA TRP A 67 9.75 14.71 -3.70
C TRP A 67 8.52 13.85 -3.98
N HIS A 68 7.35 14.32 -3.60
CA HIS A 68 6.08 13.62 -3.74
C HIS A 68 5.81 13.08 -5.16
N GLU A 69 6.28 13.76 -6.19
CA GLU A 69 6.13 13.32 -7.59
C GLU A 69 7.01 12.11 -7.96
N PHE A 70 8.17 11.95 -7.29
CA PHE A 70 9.08 10.82 -7.56
C PHE A 70 8.72 9.54 -6.79
N HIS A 71 7.82 9.59 -5.83
CA HIS A 71 7.33 8.39 -5.13
C HIS A 71 6.79 7.33 -6.10
N LYS A 72 6.14 7.75 -7.18
CA LYS A 72 5.65 6.89 -8.25
C LYS A 72 6.77 6.07 -8.90
N TRP A 73 7.91 6.66 -9.19
CA TRP A 73 8.97 6.02 -9.95
C TRP A 73 9.77 5.02 -9.11
N TYR A 74 10.12 5.34 -7.87
CA TYR A 74 10.86 4.38 -7.06
C TYR A 74 9.97 3.26 -6.51
N SER A 75 8.71 3.52 -6.16
CA SER A 75 7.80 2.43 -5.79
C SER A 75 7.60 1.46 -6.97
N MET A 76 7.47 1.99 -8.19
CA MET A 76 7.42 1.19 -9.41
C MET A 76 8.67 0.32 -9.60
N TYR A 77 9.85 0.90 -9.41
CA TYR A 77 11.12 0.16 -9.54
C TYR A 77 11.21 -1.00 -8.55
N TYR A 78 10.86 -0.78 -7.28
CA TYR A 78 10.88 -1.84 -6.29
C TYR A 78 9.82 -2.91 -6.55
N MET A 79 8.58 -2.53 -6.89
CA MET A 79 7.53 -3.48 -7.28
C MET A 79 7.95 -4.30 -8.51
N TRP A 80 8.54 -3.68 -9.52
CA TRP A 80 9.07 -4.38 -10.69
C TRP A 80 10.16 -5.39 -10.32
N LYS A 81 11.13 -5.03 -9.47
CA LYS A 81 12.18 -5.96 -8.99
C LYS A 81 11.59 -7.17 -8.25
N ILE A 82 10.51 -6.97 -7.50
CA ILE A 82 9.81 -8.05 -6.81
C ILE A 82 9.15 -8.97 -7.85
N LEU A 83 8.44 -8.39 -8.81
CA LEU A 83 7.67 -9.13 -9.83
C LEU A 83 8.54 -9.95 -10.80
N ILE A 84 9.77 -9.51 -11.07
CA ILE A 84 10.74 -10.34 -11.83
C ILE A 84 11.02 -11.66 -11.12
N LYS A 85 11.10 -11.66 -9.78
CA LYS A 85 11.38 -12.84 -8.99
C LYS A 85 10.12 -13.65 -8.67
N ASN A 86 9.03 -12.97 -8.40
CA ASN A 86 7.76 -13.53 -7.92
C ASN A 86 6.57 -12.83 -8.60
N PRO A 87 6.17 -13.26 -9.82
CA PRO A 87 5.14 -12.58 -10.63
C PRO A 87 3.73 -12.65 -10.03
N GLU A 88 3.48 -13.51 -9.04
CA GLU A 88 2.20 -13.68 -8.35
C GLU A 88 2.13 -12.94 -7.00
N THR A 89 3.08 -12.01 -6.77
CA THR A 89 3.14 -11.27 -5.49
C THR A 89 1.86 -10.46 -5.26
N ILE A 90 1.37 -10.52 -4.02
CA ILE A 90 0.31 -9.64 -3.53
C ILE A 90 0.97 -8.39 -2.93
N PHE A 91 0.68 -7.24 -3.50
CA PHE A 91 1.09 -5.94 -2.94
C PHE A 91 0.03 -5.40 -2.00
N ILE A 92 0.45 -4.82 -0.88
CA ILE A 92 -0.39 -4.02 0.01
C ILE A 92 0.21 -2.61 0.06
N ALA A 93 -0.45 -1.66 -0.57
CA ALA A 93 -0.07 -0.26 -0.51
C ALA A 93 -0.80 0.42 0.65
N THR A 94 -0.05 0.97 1.60
CA THR A 94 -0.65 1.60 2.80
C THR A 94 -1.30 2.94 2.52
N THR A 95 -1.15 3.49 1.34
CA THR A 95 -1.89 4.65 0.82
C THR A 95 -2.03 4.51 -0.69
N TRP A 96 -3.05 5.11 -1.27
CA TRP A 96 -3.26 5.10 -2.72
C TRP A 96 -2.09 5.70 -3.50
N GLY A 97 -1.38 6.67 -2.91
CA GLY A 97 -0.19 7.28 -3.52
C GLY A 97 0.93 6.28 -3.83
N MET A 98 1.08 5.24 -3.01
CA MET A 98 2.07 4.17 -3.21
C MET A 98 1.67 3.21 -4.34
N ALA A 99 0.39 3.12 -4.68
CA ALA A 99 -0.12 2.25 -5.74
C ALA A 99 -0.17 2.92 -7.13
N LYS A 100 0.09 4.22 -7.26
CA LYS A 100 -0.06 5.00 -8.51
C LYS A 100 0.60 4.40 -9.75
N SER A 101 1.65 3.65 -9.58
CA SER A 101 2.41 3.06 -10.70
C SER A 101 2.08 1.60 -10.98
N TYR A 102 1.19 1.00 -10.20
CA TYR A 102 0.89 -0.41 -10.33
C TYR A 102 0.20 -0.77 -11.65
N SER A 103 -0.64 0.10 -12.19
CA SER A 103 -1.33 -0.10 -13.48
C SER A 103 -0.37 -0.44 -14.63
N TYR A 104 0.83 0.16 -14.63
CA TYR A 104 1.86 -0.14 -15.65
C TYR A 104 2.44 -1.56 -15.47
N LEU A 105 2.51 -2.05 -14.23
CA LEU A 105 3.04 -3.36 -13.91
C LEU A 105 1.98 -4.46 -14.09
N LYS A 106 0.72 -4.19 -13.76
CA LYS A 106 -0.41 -5.11 -13.89
C LYS A 106 -0.53 -5.69 -15.30
N LYS A 107 -0.37 -4.85 -16.34
CA LYS A 107 -0.42 -5.28 -17.73
C LYS A 107 0.65 -6.33 -18.07
N LYS A 108 1.84 -6.19 -17.49
CA LYS A 108 2.96 -7.12 -17.73
C LYS A 108 2.94 -8.33 -16.79
N TYR A 109 2.38 -8.17 -15.60
CA TYR A 109 2.32 -9.20 -14.56
C TYR A 109 0.86 -9.41 -14.09
N PRO A 110 -0.03 -9.99 -14.92
CA PRO A 110 -1.46 -10.05 -14.67
C PRO A 110 -1.84 -10.91 -13.44
N LEU A 111 -0.96 -11.82 -13.02
CA LEU A 111 -1.17 -12.67 -11.84
C LEU A 111 -0.88 -11.95 -10.52
N SER A 112 -0.18 -10.81 -10.56
CA SER A 112 0.03 -9.98 -9.36
C SER A 112 -1.28 -9.35 -8.89
N LYS A 113 -1.35 -9.06 -7.59
CA LYS A 113 -2.52 -8.44 -6.97
C LYS A 113 -2.13 -7.17 -6.23
N MET A 114 -3.01 -6.17 -6.24
CA MET A 114 -2.85 -4.93 -5.49
C MET A 114 -4.01 -4.72 -4.53
N ILE A 115 -3.68 -4.60 -3.26
CA ILE A 115 -4.58 -4.17 -2.19
C ILE A 115 -4.17 -2.76 -1.79
N VAL A 116 -5.09 -1.82 -1.82
CA VAL A 116 -4.86 -0.44 -1.38
C VAL A 116 -5.60 -0.20 -0.07
N VAL A 117 -4.91 0.40 0.90
CA VAL A 117 -5.52 0.77 2.19
C VAL A 117 -5.85 2.24 2.18
N ALA A 118 -7.10 2.56 2.52
CA ALA A 118 -7.61 3.93 2.63
C ALA A 118 -7.88 4.27 4.09
N HIS A 119 -7.06 5.21 4.64
CA HIS A 119 -7.13 5.61 6.05
C HIS A 119 -8.07 6.82 6.29
N GLY A 120 -8.58 7.45 5.24
CA GLY A 120 -9.59 8.50 5.32
C GLY A 120 -9.09 9.86 4.83
N LEU A 121 -8.19 10.53 5.54
CA LEU A 121 -7.78 11.90 5.21
C LEU A 121 -7.24 12.07 3.78
N GLU A 122 -6.54 11.08 3.27
CA GLU A 122 -6.01 11.09 1.90
C GLU A 122 -7.10 10.90 0.82
N VAL A 123 -8.30 10.47 1.24
CA VAL A 123 -9.48 10.38 0.36
C VAL A 123 -10.31 11.66 0.47
N THR A 124 -10.60 12.10 1.71
CA THR A 124 -11.47 13.26 1.95
C THR A 124 -10.86 14.58 1.50
N ARG A 125 -9.52 14.68 1.50
CA ARG A 125 -8.77 15.87 1.08
C ARG A 125 -8.35 15.87 -0.39
N LEU A 126 -8.78 14.88 -1.18
CA LEU A 126 -8.50 14.83 -2.62
C LEU A 126 -9.02 16.09 -3.32
N LYS A 127 -8.12 16.72 -4.06
CA LYS A 127 -8.46 17.87 -4.90
C LYS A 127 -9.06 17.41 -6.22
N GLU A 128 -10.02 18.18 -6.71
CA GLU A 128 -10.56 17.97 -8.04
C GLU A 128 -9.49 18.04 -9.15
N GLY A 129 -9.78 17.45 -10.30
CA GLY A 129 -8.90 17.44 -11.45
C GLY A 129 -7.90 16.27 -11.44
N LYS A 130 -6.62 16.56 -11.66
CA LYS A 130 -5.58 15.52 -11.88
C LYS A 130 -5.41 14.55 -10.70
N GLU A 131 -5.59 15.05 -9.48
CA GLU A 131 -5.42 14.21 -8.29
C GLU A 131 -6.56 13.21 -8.16
N LEU A 132 -7.80 13.66 -8.30
CA LEU A 132 -8.98 12.80 -8.27
C LEU A 132 -8.95 11.80 -9.43
N THR A 133 -8.59 12.22 -10.64
CA THR A 133 -8.41 11.30 -11.80
C THR A 133 -7.36 10.23 -11.50
N SER A 134 -6.22 10.62 -10.90
CA SER A 134 -5.18 9.66 -10.52
C SER A 134 -5.66 8.67 -9.44
N PHE A 135 -6.45 9.14 -8.49
CA PHE A 135 -7.06 8.29 -7.47
C PHE A 135 -8.06 7.30 -8.08
N LYS A 136 -9.00 7.79 -8.95
CA LYS A 136 -9.95 6.93 -9.67
C LYS A 136 -9.24 5.80 -10.44
N ASN A 137 -8.14 6.12 -11.13
CA ASN A 137 -7.34 5.12 -11.82
C ASN A 137 -6.75 4.08 -10.87
N VAL A 138 -6.21 4.50 -9.71
CA VAL A 138 -5.68 3.56 -8.71
C VAL A 138 -6.77 2.64 -8.17
N VAL A 139 -7.96 3.18 -7.89
CA VAL A 139 -9.10 2.40 -7.41
C VAL A 139 -9.51 1.35 -8.44
N ASN A 140 -9.62 1.73 -9.71
CA ASN A 140 -10.03 0.84 -10.79
C ASN A 140 -8.99 -0.24 -11.13
N ASP A 141 -7.70 0.08 -10.99
CA ASP A 141 -6.60 -0.86 -11.29
C ASP A 141 -6.27 -1.80 -10.12
N SER A 142 -6.80 -1.52 -8.93
CA SER A 142 -6.57 -2.34 -7.73
C SER A 142 -7.53 -3.53 -7.68
N ASP A 143 -7.06 -4.64 -7.09
CA ASP A 143 -7.89 -5.85 -6.92
C ASP A 143 -8.79 -5.73 -5.66
N LEU A 144 -8.39 -4.89 -4.69
CA LEU A 144 -9.14 -4.67 -3.45
C LEU A 144 -8.78 -3.31 -2.83
N ILE A 145 -9.79 -2.60 -2.34
CA ILE A 145 -9.62 -1.42 -1.49
C ILE A 145 -10.09 -1.77 -0.07
N LEU A 146 -9.19 -1.61 0.89
CA LEU A 146 -9.49 -1.76 2.32
C LEU A 146 -9.69 -0.39 2.96
N CYS A 147 -10.88 -0.14 3.47
CA CYS A 147 -11.20 1.11 4.16
C CYS A 147 -11.21 0.89 5.67
N VAL A 148 -10.48 1.70 6.41
CA VAL A 148 -10.42 1.60 7.89
C VAL A 148 -11.69 2.15 8.58
N SER A 149 -12.58 2.80 7.84
CA SER A 149 -13.88 3.25 8.35
C SER A 149 -14.98 3.12 7.30
N LYS A 150 -16.24 2.99 7.77
CA LYS A 150 -17.41 3.03 6.89
C LYS A 150 -17.55 4.37 6.19
N TYR A 151 -17.17 5.46 6.86
CA TYR A 151 -17.14 6.79 6.28
C TYR A 151 -16.21 6.85 5.07
N THR A 152 -14.97 6.38 5.21
CA THR A 152 -14.00 6.32 4.09
C THR A 152 -14.50 5.48 2.93
N LYS A 153 -15.17 4.36 3.22
CA LYS A 153 -15.79 3.52 2.20
C LYS A 153 -16.83 4.29 1.40
N ASN A 154 -17.75 4.99 2.07
CA ASN A 154 -18.80 5.77 1.41
C ASN A 154 -18.20 6.91 0.57
N GLU A 155 -17.23 7.65 1.12
CA GLU A 155 -16.52 8.70 0.39
C GLU A 155 -15.88 8.20 -0.93
N ILE A 156 -15.35 6.98 -0.95
CA ILE A 156 -14.79 6.40 -2.18
C ILE A 156 -15.89 6.09 -3.17
N ILE A 157 -17.00 5.48 -2.72
CA ILE A 157 -18.13 5.13 -3.58
C ILE A 157 -18.73 6.39 -4.21
N ASP A 158 -18.87 7.46 -3.44
CA ASP A 158 -19.45 8.74 -3.91
C ASP A 158 -18.54 9.48 -4.91
N ARG A 159 -17.22 9.28 -4.81
CA ARG A 159 -16.24 9.96 -5.68
C ARG A 159 -15.84 9.18 -6.92
N VAL A 160 -16.03 7.87 -6.93
CA VAL A 160 -15.60 6.99 -8.02
C VAL A 160 -16.82 6.35 -8.68
N ASP A 161 -17.25 6.93 -9.80
CA ASP A 161 -18.40 6.46 -10.55
C ASP A 161 -18.18 5.02 -11.06
N GLY A 162 -19.21 4.19 -10.95
CA GLY A 162 -19.21 2.83 -11.51
C GLY A 162 -18.32 1.81 -10.81
N ILE A 163 -17.80 2.13 -9.61
CA ILE A 163 -17.02 1.15 -8.86
C ILE A 163 -17.89 0.00 -8.34
N GLU A 164 -17.43 -1.22 -8.53
CA GLU A 164 -18.08 -2.37 -7.93
C GLU A 164 -17.86 -2.40 -6.42
N THR A 165 -18.94 -2.34 -5.64
CA THR A 165 -18.88 -2.28 -4.16
C THR A 165 -18.25 -3.51 -3.51
N ASN A 166 -18.18 -4.66 -4.21
CA ASN A 166 -17.50 -5.86 -3.77
C ASN A 166 -15.97 -5.70 -3.75
N HIS A 167 -15.39 -4.77 -4.52
CA HIS A 167 -13.97 -4.43 -4.50
C HIS A 167 -13.58 -3.53 -3.32
N ILE A 168 -14.55 -2.98 -2.58
CA ILE A 168 -14.30 -2.14 -1.42
C ILE A 168 -14.77 -2.84 -0.15
N LYS A 169 -13.82 -3.16 0.73
CA LYS A 169 -14.12 -3.79 2.02
C LYS A 169 -13.82 -2.85 3.18
N PHE A 170 -14.67 -2.91 4.18
CA PHE A 170 -14.41 -2.27 5.46
C PHE A 170 -13.60 -3.23 6.34
N LEU A 171 -12.45 -2.77 6.81
CA LEU A 171 -11.61 -3.46 7.78
C LEU A 171 -11.24 -2.44 8.87
N PRO A 172 -11.88 -2.51 10.05
CA PRO A 172 -11.54 -1.60 11.13
C PRO A 172 -10.09 -1.78 11.56
N ASN A 173 -9.47 -0.69 12.05
CA ASN A 173 -8.19 -0.81 12.72
C ASN A 173 -8.36 -1.73 13.92
N GLY A 174 -7.49 -2.73 14.03
CA GLY A 174 -7.37 -3.51 15.25
C GLY A 174 -6.98 -2.58 16.40
N VAL A 175 -7.60 -2.78 17.55
CA VAL A 175 -7.17 -2.20 18.82
C VAL A 175 -6.72 -3.37 19.68
N ASP A 176 -5.49 -3.30 20.19
CA ASP A 176 -4.98 -4.25 21.20
C ASP A 176 -5.55 -3.91 22.56
#